data_6194cc10bb0c2ed5a2b990214eade386
#
_entry.id   6194cc10bb0c2ed5a2b990214eade386
#
_cell.length_a   1.000
_cell.length_b   1.000
_cell.length_c   1.000
_cell.angle_alpha   90.00
_cell.angle_beta   90.00
_cell.angle_gamma   90.00
#
_symmetry.space_group_name_H-M   'P 1'
#
loop_
_entity.id
_entity.type
_entity.pdbx_description
1 polymer ?
#
loop_
_entity_poly.entity_id
_entity_poly.type
_entity_poly.pdbx_seq_one_letter_code
_entity_poly.pdbx_strand_id
1 'polypeptide(L)'
;MAMRGTLDVESLWKLARVASPSVSPDGAAAVCAVTSYSMQDNKGATALWLLPTQGGAPRRLTRCGEKDGKPAWSPTGERIAFLGRREQEGGKDGTAQLYVIDRAGGEAERATRFGPGFEDFRWMPDGKRVLLVAWTWPDEKGAKAQDRRH
;
A
#
# COMPACT_ATOMS: atom_id res chain seq x y z
N MET A 1 24.25 29.96 0.51
CA MET A 1 25.13 29.39 -0.53
C MET A 1 24.64 27.99 -0.85
N ALA A 2 23.95 27.80 -1.95
CA ALA A 2 23.41 26.50 -2.31
C ALA A 2 24.58 25.60 -2.76
N MET A 3 24.83 24.53 -2.04
CA MET A 3 25.77 23.48 -2.48
C MET A 3 25.21 22.86 -3.78
N ARG A 4 25.84 23.15 -4.89
CA ARG A 4 25.63 22.42 -6.15
C ARG A 4 26.30 21.05 -6.00
N GLY A 5 25.62 20.11 -5.37
CA GLY A 5 26.04 18.73 -5.37
C GLY A 5 25.75 18.12 -6.74
N THR A 6 26.74 17.52 -7.37
CA THR A 6 26.56 16.71 -8.57
C THR A 6 25.76 15.47 -8.17
N LEU A 7 24.69 15.17 -8.88
CA LEU A 7 23.96 13.90 -8.71
C LEU A 7 24.89 12.76 -9.18
N ASP A 8 25.29 11.93 -8.24
CA ASP A 8 26.01 10.69 -8.51
C ASP A 8 25.07 9.47 -8.33
N VAL A 9 25.56 8.29 -8.70
CA VAL A 9 24.79 7.05 -8.62
C VAL A 9 24.39 6.75 -7.18
N GLU A 10 25.22 7.10 -6.19
CA GLU A 10 24.95 6.89 -4.77
C GLU A 10 23.82 7.81 -4.27
N SER A 11 23.77 9.04 -4.76
CA SER A 11 22.71 10.00 -4.46
C SER A 11 21.33 9.51 -4.95
N LEU A 12 21.28 8.80 -6.09
CA LEU A 12 20.04 8.25 -6.63
C LEU A 12 19.41 7.18 -5.72
N TRP A 13 20.24 6.41 -5.03
CA TRP A 13 19.76 5.40 -4.06
C TRP A 13 19.18 6.03 -2.80
N LYS A 14 19.60 7.22 -2.44
CA LYS A 14 19.10 7.95 -1.27
C LYS A 14 17.76 8.64 -1.55
N LEU A 15 17.36 8.76 -2.82
CA LEU A 15 16.10 9.39 -3.19
C LEU A 15 14.92 8.44 -2.94
N ALA A 16 14.05 8.79 -2.01
CA ALA A 16 12.78 8.12 -1.85
C ALA A 16 11.85 8.40 -3.04
N ARG A 17 11.14 7.37 -3.48
CA ARG A 17 10.16 7.48 -4.58
C ARG A 17 8.76 7.54 -4.01
N VAL A 18 8.03 8.59 -4.34
CA VAL A 18 6.65 8.80 -3.90
C VAL A 18 5.71 8.40 -5.04
N ALA A 19 4.77 7.50 -4.74
CA ALA A 19 3.71 7.13 -5.68
C ALA A 19 2.54 8.11 -5.60
N SER A 20 1.58 7.97 -6.52
CA SER A 20 0.39 8.82 -6.58
C SER A 20 -0.34 8.89 -5.24
N PRO A 21 -0.61 10.09 -4.72
CA PRO A 21 -1.32 10.27 -3.47
C PRO A 21 -2.82 10.03 -3.65
N SER A 22 -3.47 9.63 -2.55
CA SER A 22 -4.93 9.64 -2.39
C SER A 22 -5.29 10.66 -1.32
N VAL A 23 -6.18 11.59 -1.63
CA VAL A 23 -6.61 12.65 -0.71
C VAL A 23 -7.82 12.17 0.08
N SER A 24 -7.88 12.50 1.36
CA SER A 24 -9.03 12.17 2.21
C SER A 24 -10.28 12.94 1.76
N PRO A 25 -11.50 12.41 1.97
CA PRO A 25 -12.74 13.07 1.56
C PRO A 25 -12.93 14.46 2.14
N ASP A 26 -12.41 14.70 3.34
CA ASP A 26 -12.42 16.02 4.01
C ASP A 26 -11.32 16.97 3.53
N GLY A 27 -10.46 16.52 2.63
CA GLY A 27 -9.32 17.29 2.12
C GLY A 27 -8.21 17.55 3.13
N ALA A 28 -8.31 17.07 4.36
CA ALA A 28 -7.38 17.42 5.45
C ALA A 28 -6.07 16.64 5.43
N ALA A 29 -6.03 15.50 4.73
CA ALA A 29 -4.85 14.66 4.63
C ALA A 29 -4.75 13.96 3.28
N ALA A 30 -3.53 13.61 2.90
CA ALA A 30 -3.24 12.72 1.79
C ALA A 30 -2.47 11.51 2.29
N VAL A 31 -2.68 10.35 1.68
CA VAL A 31 -1.88 9.15 1.90
C VAL A 31 -1.13 8.80 0.62
N CYS A 32 0.14 8.47 0.72
CA CYS A 32 0.95 8.01 -0.41
C CYS A 32 1.83 6.83 0.00
N ALA A 33 2.22 6.04 -0.99
CA ALA A 33 3.24 5.02 -0.81
C ALA A 33 4.62 5.63 -1.10
N VAL A 34 5.57 5.43 -0.19
CA VAL A 34 6.95 5.90 -0.31
C VAL A 34 7.89 4.71 -0.30
N THR A 35 8.65 4.55 -1.38
CA THR A 35 9.67 3.52 -1.51
C THR A 35 11.03 4.10 -1.17
N SER A 36 11.71 3.51 -0.22
CA SER A 36 13.11 3.77 0.13
C SER A 36 13.96 2.57 -0.22
N TYR A 37 15.23 2.81 -0.52
CA TYR A 37 16.18 1.77 -0.93
C TYR A 37 17.34 1.69 0.06
N SER A 38 17.74 0.47 0.39
CA SER A 38 18.96 0.18 1.15
C SER A 38 19.97 -0.45 0.21
N MET A 39 21.13 0.18 0.07
CA MET A 39 22.27 -0.38 -0.69
C MET A 39 22.88 -1.58 0.02
N GLN A 40 22.92 -1.56 1.35
CA GLN A 40 23.47 -2.65 2.15
C GLN A 40 22.73 -3.97 1.93
N ASP A 41 21.39 -3.89 1.89
CA ASP A 41 20.53 -5.06 1.77
C ASP A 41 20.13 -5.35 0.32
N ASN A 42 20.48 -4.45 -0.61
CA ASN A 42 20.01 -4.45 -2.00
C ASN A 42 18.48 -4.64 -2.09
N LYS A 43 17.75 -3.94 -1.23
CA LYS A 43 16.30 -4.06 -1.11
C LYS A 43 15.61 -2.69 -1.15
N GLY A 44 14.43 -2.68 -1.75
CA GLY A 44 13.50 -1.58 -1.64
C GLY A 44 12.37 -1.93 -0.68
N ALA A 45 12.02 -1.01 0.20
CA ALA A 45 10.88 -1.13 1.09
C ALA A 45 9.89 0.01 0.83
N THR A 46 8.62 -0.34 0.68
CA THR A 46 7.55 0.63 0.45
C THR A 46 6.64 0.67 1.67
N ALA A 47 6.44 1.86 2.21
CA ALA A 47 5.55 2.10 3.33
C ALA A 47 4.55 3.21 2.99
N LEU A 48 3.41 3.23 3.68
CA LEU A 48 2.43 4.28 3.56
C LEU A 48 2.75 5.44 4.51
N TRP A 49 2.58 6.64 4.00
CA TRP A 49 2.77 7.88 4.72
C TRP A 49 1.52 8.74 4.64
N LEU A 50 1.17 9.33 5.77
CA LEU A 50 0.08 10.29 5.90
C LEU A 50 0.67 11.70 5.95
N LEU A 51 0.17 12.56 5.07
CA LEU A 51 0.62 13.95 4.92
C LEU A 51 -0.55 14.87 5.21
N PRO A 52 -0.45 15.75 6.22
CA PRO A 52 -1.41 16.83 6.41
C PRO A 52 -1.38 17.80 5.24
N THR A 53 -2.53 18.15 4.67
CA THR A 53 -2.61 19.07 3.51
C THR A 53 -2.47 20.55 3.90
N GLN A 54 -2.76 20.88 5.16
CA GLN A 54 -2.64 22.24 5.72
C GLN A 54 -1.26 22.53 6.31
N GLY A 55 -0.29 21.69 6.04
CA GLY A 55 1.04 21.76 6.64
C GLY A 55 1.18 20.89 7.88
N GLY A 56 2.42 20.65 8.29
CA GLY A 56 2.74 19.74 9.39
C GLY A 56 3.69 18.62 8.95
N ALA A 57 4.17 17.86 9.92
CA ALA A 57 5.11 16.77 9.66
C ALA A 57 4.40 15.56 9.07
N PRO A 58 4.94 14.96 7.99
CA PRO A 58 4.48 13.67 7.50
C PRO A 58 4.62 12.58 8.55
N ARG A 59 3.65 11.68 8.63
CA ARG A 59 3.66 10.55 9.55
C ARG A 59 3.68 9.22 8.79
N ARG A 60 4.62 8.37 9.10
CA ARG A 60 4.62 7.00 8.58
C ARG A 60 3.44 6.23 9.18
N LEU A 61 2.59 5.69 8.31
CA LEU A 61 1.36 5.00 8.70
C LEU A 61 1.61 3.50 8.88
N THR A 62 2.37 2.86 7.99
CA THR A 62 2.66 1.43 8.05
C THR A 62 4.13 1.14 8.37
N ARG A 63 4.40 0.16 9.23
CA ARG A 63 5.75 -0.17 9.70
C ARG A 63 6.22 -1.57 9.30
N CYS A 64 5.29 -2.52 9.15
CA CYS A 64 5.59 -3.95 9.02
C CYS A 64 5.52 -4.48 7.57
N GLY A 65 5.17 -3.66 6.59
CA GLY A 65 5.08 -4.07 5.18
C GLY A 65 6.34 -3.72 4.40
N GLU A 66 6.80 -4.62 3.54
CA GLU A 66 7.90 -4.34 2.61
C GLU A 66 7.42 -3.76 1.28
N LYS A 67 6.14 -4.00 0.92
CA LYS A 67 5.55 -3.65 -0.37
C LYS A 67 4.11 -3.16 -0.22
N ASP A 68 3.89 -2.21 0.69
CA ASP A 68 2.58 -1.57 0.84
C ASP A 68 2.37 -0.54 -0.27
N GLY A 69 1.33 -0.71 -1.08
CA GLY A 69 1.10 0.14 -2.23
C GLY A 69 -0.36 0.42 -2.53
N LYS A 70 -0.60 1.32 -3.47
CA LYS A 70 -1.95 1.71 -3.94
C LYS A 70 -2.90 2.10 -2.81
N PRO A 71 -2.53 3.02 -1.90
CA PRO A 71 -3.42 3.41 -0.83
C PRO A 71 -4.64 4.18 -1.37
N ALA A 72 -5.81 3.92 -0.80
CA ALA A 72 -7.03 4.65 -1.10
C ALA A 72 -7.87 4.85 0.15
N TRP A 73 -8.36 6.07 0.33
CA TRP A 73 -9.28 6.42 1.41
C TRP A 73 -10.65 5.78 1.22
N SER A 74 -11.25 5.31 2.30
CA SER A 74 -12.67 5.01 2.32
C SER A 74 -13.49 6.29 2.08
N PRO A 75 -14.69 6.19 1.50
CA PRO A 75 -15.58 7.35 1.31
C PRO A 75 -15.93 8.08 2.61
N THR A 76 -15.87 7.40 3.76
CA THR A 76 -16.08 7.99 5.09
C THR A 76 -14.85 8.75 5.63
N GLY A 77 -13.67 8.54 5.05
CA GLY A 77 -12.41 9.14 5.54
C GLY A 77 -11.85 8.54 6.83
N GLU A 78 -12.45 7.46 7.33
CA GLU A 78 -12.03 6.81 8.60
C GLU A 78 -10.94 5.76 8.37
N ARG A 79 -10.96 5.11 7.19
CA ARG A 79 -10.08 3.98 6.88
C ARG A 79 -9.31 4.21 5.57
N ILE A 80 -8.18 3.55 5.49
CA ILE A 80 -7.34 3.51 4.30
C ILE A 80 -7.16 2.05 3.92
N ALA A 81 -7.55 1.69 2.69
CA ALA A 81 -7.24 0.38 2.13
C ALA A 81 -5.99 0.47 1.28
N PHE A 82 -5.26 -0.64 1.15
CA PHE A 82 -4.06 -0.74 0.33
C PHE A 82 -3.76 -2.19 -0.03
N LEU A 83 -2.95 -2.40 -1.05
CA LEU A 83 -2.42 -3.71 -1.40
C LEU A 83 -1.06 -3.91 -0.74
N GLY A 84 -0.84 -5.08 -0.15
CA GLY A 84 0.41 -5.41 0.51
C GLY A 84 0.69 -6.91 0.55
N ARG A 85 1.94 -7.25 0.84
CA ARG A 85 2.39 -8.61 1.16
C ARG A 85 3.02 -8.56 2.54
N ARG A 86 2.38 -9.20 3.50
CA ARG A 86 2.78 -9.10 4.91
C ARG A 86 2.97 -10.45 5.55
N GLU A 87 3.74 -10.47 6.62
CA GLU A 87 3.79 -11.61 7.53
C GLU A 87 2.40 -11.84 8.14
N GLN A 88 1.97 -13.08 8.14
CA GLN A 88 0.72 -13.54 8.73
C GLN A 88 1.00 -14.78 9.57
N GLU A 89 0.06 -15.15 10.42
CA GLU A 89 0.07 -16.44 11.09
C GLU A 89 0.10 -17.57 10.03
N GLY A 90 1.20 -18.31 9.99
CA GLY A 90 1.44 -19.36 8.99
C GLY A 90 2.33 -18.96 7.81
N GLY A 91 2.90 -17.75 7.80
CA GLY A 91 3.88 -17.31 6.81
C GLY A 91 3.56 -16.00 6.11
N LYS A 92 4.44 -15.61 5.20
CA LYS A 92 4.30 -14.37 4.42
C LYS A 92 3.34 -14.56 3.25
N ASP A 93 2.55 -13.53 2.96
CA ASP A 93 1.72 -13.49 1.76
C ASP A 93 2.55 -13.67 0.48
N GLY A 94 2.28 -14.71 -0.29
CA GLY A 94 2.94 -14.95 -1.58
C GLY A 94 2.55 -13.91 -2.63
N THR A 95 1.31 -13.42 -2.57
CA THR A 95 0.71 -12.47 -3.50
C THR A 95 0.13 -11.26 -2.77
N ALA A 96 -0.13 -10.18 -3.50
CA ALA A 96 -0.70 -8.97 -2.91
C ALA A 96 -2.14 -9.21 -2.44
N GLN A 97 -2.42 -8.87 -1.18
CA GLN A 97 -3.74 -8.95 -0.57
C GLN A 97 -4.23 -7.55 -0.20
N LEU A 98 -5.54 -7.40 -0.05
CA LEU A 98 -6.13 -6.16 0.46
C LEU A 98 -5.98 -6.09 1.97
N TYR A 99 -5.45 -4.98 2.44
CA TYR A 99 -5.33 -4.60 3.84
C TYR A 99 -6.10 -3.32 4.11
N VAL A 100 -6.58 -3.17 5.31
CA VAL A 100 -7.27 -1.96 5.78
C VAL A 100 -6.62 -1.50 7.08
N ILE A 101 -6.39 -0.21 7.20
CA ILE A 101 -5.84 0.42 8.39
C ILE A 101 -6.69 1.64 8.76
N ASP A 102 -6.82 1.91 10.06
CA ASP A 102 -7.50 3.11 10.54
C ASP A 102 -6.67 4.37 10.21
N ARG A 103 -7.35 5.50 9.99
CA ARG A 103 -6.73 6.82 9.78
C ARG A 103 -5.80 7.20 10.92
N ALA A 104 -6.16 6.87 12.15
CA ALA A 104 -5.34 7.13 13.32
C ALA A 104 -4.05 6.31 13.34
N GLY A 105 -3.98 5.23 12.60
CA GLY A 105 -2.91 4.26 12.60
C GLY A 105 -3.28 3.01 13.37
N GLY A 106 -2.29 2.24 13.76
CA GLY A 106 -2.47 0.95 14.39
C GLY A 106 -1.97 -0.18 13.51
N GLU A 107 -2.45 -1.38 13.74
CA GLU A 107 -2.14 -2.55 12.94
C GLU A 107 -3.10 -2.65 11.75
N ALA A 108 -2.57 -2.95 10.58
CA ALA A 108 -3.38 -3.14 9.39
C ALA A 108 -3.99 -4.54 9.38
N GLU A 109 -5.30 -4.60 9.21
CA GLU A 109 -6.04 -5.85 9.13
C GLU A 109 -6.07 -6.38 7.70
N ARG A 110 -5.83 -7.67 7.53
CA ARG A 110 -5.95 -8.35 6.25
C ARG A 110 -7.43 -8.57 5.92
N ALA A 111 -7.93 -7.93 4.87
CA ALA A 111 -9.31 -8.02 4.45
C ALA A 111 -9.60 -9.18 3.48
N THR A 112 -8.56 -9.73 2.81
CA THR A 112 -8.74 -10.76 1.80
C THR A 112 -7.76 -11.91 1.97
N ARG A 113 -8.17 -13.09 1.44
CA ARG A 113 -7.29 -14.25 1.25
C ARG A 113 -7.64 -14.88 -0.10
N PHE A 114 -6.78 -14.64 -1.09
CA PHE A 114 -6.96 -15.12 -2.45
C PHE A 114 -5.60 -15.46 -3.06
N GLY A 115 -5.39 -16.72 -3.47
CA GLY A 115 -4.10 -17.24 -3.97
C GLY A 115 -3.50 -16.38 -5.07
N PRO A 116 -4.20 -16.12 -6.19
CA PRO A 116 -3.70 -15.27 -7.26
C PRO A 116 -3.36 -13.84 -6.84
N GLY A 117 -3.95 -13.35 -5.74
CA GLY A 117 -3.79 -11.99 -5.28
C GLY A 117 -4.55 -10.96 -6.10
N PHE A 118 -4.30 -9.69 -5.83
CA PHE A 118 -5.02 -8.59 -6.46
C PHE A 118 -4.06 -7.59 -7.10
N GLU A 119 -4.47 -7.08 -8.27
CA GLU A 119 -3.73 -6.06 -9.02
C GLU A 119 -4.19 -4.64 -8.69
N ASP A 120 -5.49 -4.47 -8.43
CA ASP A 120 -6.08 -3.17 -8.12
C ASP A 120 -7.37 -3.33 -7.30
N PHE A 121 -7.85 -2.21 -6.76
CA PHE A 121 -9.12 -2.17 -6.06
C PHE A 121 -9.76 -0.77 -6.10
N ARG A 122 -11.06 -0.70 -5.82
CA ARG A 122 -11.79 0.55 -5.64
C ARG A 122 -12.81 0.42 -4.53
N TRP A 123 -12.88 1.41 -3.65
CA TRP A 123 -13.98 1.53 -2.72
C TRP A 123 -15.29 1.79 -3.45
N MET A 124 -16.34 1.10 -3.04
CA MET A 124 -17.71 1.46 -3.44
C MET A 124 -18.17 2.69 -2.66
N PRO A 125 -19.05 3.51 -3.23
CA PRO A 125 -19.54 4.75 -2.59
C PRO A 125 -20.14 4.56 -1.21
N ASP A 126 -20.63 3.35 -0.92
CA ASP A 126 -21.20 3.00 0.39
C ASP A 126 -20.18 2.85 1.51
N GLY A 127 -18.87 2.86 1.20
CA GLY A 127 -17.78 2.69 2.16
C GLY A 127 -17.72 1.32 2.84
N LYS A 128 -18.56 0.38 2.41
CA LYS A 128 -18.68 -0.97 3.00
C LYS A 128 -18.14 -2.06 2.10
N ARG A 129 -18.16 -1.84 0.79
CA ARG A 129 -17.75 -2.80 -0.22
C ARG A 129 -16.55 -2.28 -1.01
N VAL A 130 -15.76 -3.20 -1.51
CA VAL A 130 -14.60 -2.93 -2.36
C VAL A 130 -14.72 -3.78 -3.62
N LEU A 131 -14.55 -3.17 -4.78
CA LEU A 131 -14.33 -3.86 -6.04
C LEU A 131 -12.86 -4.26 -6.12
N LEU A 132 -12.58 -5.51 -6.43
CA LEU A 132 -11.23 -6.07 -6.54
C LEU A 132 -10.95 -6.49 -7.97
N VAL A 133 -9.73 -6.26 -8.45
CA VAL A 133 -9.25 -6.69 -9.76
C VAL A 133 -8.17 -7.74 -9.57
N ALA A 134 -8.35 -8.90 -10.18
CA ALA A 134 -7.42 -10.00 -10.11
C ALA A 134 -7.32 -10.75 -11.46
N TRP A 135 -6.18 -11.37 -11.69
CA TRP A 135 -6.06 -12.39 -12.73
C TRP A 135 -6.66 -13.70 -12.24
N THR A 136 -7.45 -14.34 -13.08
CA THR A 136 -8.10 -15.62 -12.76
C THR A 136 -7.96 -16.60 -13.91
N TRP A 137 -8.02 -17.87 -13.59
CA TRP A 137 -8.06 -18.92 -14.59
C TRP A 137 -9.49 -19.06 -15.12
N PRO A 138 -9.73 -18.92 -16.44
CA PRO A 138 -11.08 -18.86 -16.99
C PRO A 138 -11.87 -20.19 -16.86
N ASP A 139 -11.17 -21.30 -16.75
CA ASP A 139 -11.71 -22.65 -16.59
C ASP A 139 -12.02 -23.01 -15.13
N GLU A 140 -11.54 -22.20 -14.16
CA GLU A 140 -11.75 -22.43 -12.74
C GLU A 140 -12.78 -21.46 -12.16
N LYS A 141 -13.85 -21.99 -11.60
CA LYS A 141 -14.92 -21.19 -11.01
C LYS A 141 -14.80 -21.14 -9.49
N GLY A 142 -14.82 -19.90 -8.97
CA GLY A 142 -14.79 -19.60 -7.54
C GLY A 142 -13.38 -19.54 -6.93
N ALA A 143 -13.27 -18.78 -5.84
CA ALA A 143 -12.00 -18.46 -5.18
C ALA A 143 -11.19 -19.69 -4.77
N LYS A 144 -11.86 -20.70 -4.20
CA LYS A 144 -11.18 -21.95 -3.76
C LYS A 144 -10.56 -22.74 -4.91
N ALA A 145 -11.16 -22.72 -6.11
CA ALA A 145 -10.60 -23.38 -7.28
C ALA A 145 -9.38 -22.61 -7.80
N GLN A 146 -9.46 -21.30 -7.85
CA GLN A 146 -8.36 -20.42 -8.22
C GLN A 146 -7.16 -20.58 -7.27
N ASP A 147 -7.40 -20.69 -5.96
CA ASP A 147 -6.36 -20.90 -4.94
C ASP A 147 -5.59 -22.21 -5.11
N ARG A 148 -6.27 -23.29 -5.54
CA ARG A 148 -5.62 -24.60 -5.75
C ARG A 148 -4.66 -24.63 -6.92
N ARG A 149 -4.85 -23.74 -7.89
CA ARG A 149 -4.02 -23.68 -9.10
C ARG A 149 -2.84 -22.72 -8.98
N HIS A 150 -2.87 -21.86 -7.99
CA HIS A 150 -1.81 -20.92 -7.71
C HIS A 150 -0.81 -21.50 -6.72
#